data_86e4fe78e017a36f1360ddb5371c8567
#
_entry.id   86e4fe78e017a36f1360ddb5371c8567
#
_cell.length_a   1.000
_cell.length_b   1.000
_cell.length_c   1.000
_cell.angle_alpha   90.00
_cell.angle_beta   90.00
_cell.angle_gamma   90.00
#
_symmetry.space_group_name_H-M   'P 1'
#
loop_
_entity.id
_entity.type
_entity.pdbx_description
1 polymer ?
#
loop_
_entity_poly.entity_id
_entity_poly.type
_entity_poly.pdbx_seq_one_letter_code
_entity_poly.pdbx_strand_id
1 'polypeptide(L)'
;MPGSSTKDHIYMTHIYMVRHGQADAAWHENPNPGLSALGLQQAQQAALQLQHLNNVHIISSPLLRCQQTAQPFADAKNTPFSIHPEVSEIPTPSNVAFEQRGPWLQQAMAGTWQQLGQQFVDYKNDVGNFIKSLTHDTVVFSHFIAINALIGFVTNNDNLMIAQLDNCSITTFHLDHNNHLTLVDTGNQAATTVG
;
A
#
# COMPACT_ATOMS: atom_id res chain seq x y z
N MET A 1 24.55 -18.60 41.43
CA MET A 1 23.33 -18.04 40.86
C MET A 1 23.66 -17.66 39.43
N PRO A 2 23.26 -18.41 38.38
CA PRO A 2 23.44 -17.96 37.02
C PRO A 2 22.29 -17.00 36.70
N GLY A 3 22.67 -15.77 36.24
CA GLY A 3 21.75 -14.74 35.82
C GLY A 3 20.92 -15.21 34.62
N SER A 4 19.62 -15.12 34.76
CA SER A 4 18.66 -15.29 33.69
C SER A 4 18.90 -14.20 32.66
N SER A 5 19.54 -14.56 31.55
CA SER A 5 19.53 -13.75 30.32
C SER A 5 18.11 -13.79 29.75
N THR A 6 17.30 -12.83 30.11
CA THR A 6 16.09 -12.51 29.34
C THR A 6 16.57 -12.15 27.94
N LYS A 7 16.42 -13.07 26.99
CA LYS A 7 16.46 -12.74 25.57
C LYS A 7 15.33 -11.75 25.36
N ASP A 8 15.66 -10.48 25.21
CA ASP A 8 14.76 -9.48 24.69
C ASP A 8 14.30 -10.00 23.31
N HIS A 9 13.11 -10.59 23.27
CA HIS A 9 12.44 -10.82 22.01
C HIS A 9 12.17 -9.43 21.45
N ILE A 10 13.02 -9.02 20.50
CA ILE A 10 12.81 -7.82 19.72
C ILE A 10 11.50 -8.06 18.95
N TYR A 11 10.41 -7.54 19.49
CA TYR A 11 9.11 -7.57 18.81
C TYR A 11 9.23 -6.67 17.59
N MET A 12 9.22 -7.29 16.43
CA MET A 12 9.22 -6.61 15.14
C MET A 12 7.83 -6.77 14.53
N THR A 13 7.20 -5.67 14.16
CA THR A 13 5.91 -5.68 13.47
C THR A 13 6.16 -5.77 11.96
N HIS A 14 5.53 -6.74 11.31
CA HIS A 14 5.63 -6.94 9.87
C HIS A 14 4.45 -6.29 9.17
N ILE A 15 4.72 -5.47 8.18
CA ILE A 15 3.72 -4.77 7.38
C ILE A 15 3.83 -5.23 5.93
N TYR A 16 2.74 -5.74 5.37
CA TYR A 16 2.64 -6.23 4.01
C TYR A 16 1.70 -5.31 3.22
N MET A 17 2.26 -4.39 2.42
CA MET A 17 1.48 -3.51 1.56
C MET A 17 1.19 -4.20 0.24
N VAL A 18 -0.09 -4.40 -0.07
CA VAL A 18 -0.54 -5.07 -1.30
C VAL A 18 -1.16 -4.04 -2.23
N ARG A 19 -0.61 -3.87 -3.43
CA ARG A 19 -1.28 -3.07 -4.46
C ARG A 19 -2.55 -3.81 -4.92
N HIS A 20 -3.67 -3.09 -5.11
CA HIS A 20 -4.89 -3.68 -5.64
C HIS A 20 -4.67 -4.38 -6.99
N GLY A 21 -5.49 -5.37 -7.32
CA GLY A 21 -5.54 -6.03 -8.61
C GLY A 21 -5.94 -5.09 -9.74
N GLN A 22 -5.86 -5.54 -10.99
CA GLN A 22 -6.25 -4.74 -12.14
C GLN A 22 -7.69 -4.24 -12.00
N ALA A 23 -7.89 -2.93 -12.15
CA ALA A 23 -9.21 -2.31 -12.14
C ALA A 23 -9.95 -2.53 -13.46
N ASP A 24 -11.30 -2.54 -13.40
CA ASP A 24 -12.16 -2.76 -14.56
C ASP A 24 -12.30 -1.53 -15.47
N ALA A 25 -11.89 -0.36 -15.00
CA ALA A 25 -11.93 0.90 -15.76
C ALA A 25 -10.72 1.77 -15.44
N ALA A 26 -10.36 2.62 -16.42
CA ALA A 26 -9.34 3.63 -16.22
C ALA A 26 -9.82 4.72 -15.24
N TRP A 27 -8.87 5.43 -14.62
CA TRP A 27 -9.13 6.45 -13.57
C TRP A 27 -10.01 7.62 -14.01
N HIS A 28 -10.14 7.87 -15.32
CA HIS A 28 -10.95 8.93 -15.89
C HIS A 28 -12.35 8.48 -16.34
N GLU A 29 -12.65 7.17 -16.27
CA GLU A 29 -13.93 6.61 -16.69
C GLU A 29 -14.87 6.34 -15.52
N ASN A 30 -14.32 5.95 -14.39
CA ASN A 30 -15.05 5.67 -13.17
C ASN A 30 -14.23 6.12 -11.94
N PRO A 31 -14.78 6.92 -11.02
CA PRO A 31 -14.06 7.38 -9.84
C PRO A 31 -13.75 6.26 -8.84
N ASN A 32 -14.51 5.17 -8.85
CA ASN A 32 -14.34 4.05 -7.94
C ASN A 32 -14.57 2.70 -8.63
N PRO A 33 -13.75 2.33 -9.62
CA PRO A 33 -13.91 1.06 -10.32
C PRO A 33 -13.61 -0.12 -9.40
N GLY A 34 -14.32 -1.23 -9.65
CA GLY A 34 -13.99 -2.53 -9.09
C GLY A 34 -12.84 -3.19 -9.82
N LEU A 35 -12.59 -4.47 -9.52
CA LEU A 35 -11.60 -5.28 -10.19
C LEU A 35 -12.15 -5.83 -11.52
N SER A 36 -11.29 -5.90 -12.53
CA SER A 36 -11.55 -6.67 -13.74
C SER A 36 -11.54 -8.19 -13.44
N ALA A 37 -11.94 -9.01 -14.41
CA ALA A 37 -11.84 -10.47 -14.29
C ALA A 37 -10.40 -10.93 -13.99
N LEU A 38 -9.40 -10.29 -14.61
CA LEU A 38 -7.99 -10.54 -14.31
C LEU A 38 -7.64 -10.06 -12.90
N GLY A 39 -8.13 -8.88 -12.49
CA GLY A 39 -7.91 -8.36 -11.15
C GLY A 39 -8.43 -9.28 -10.05
N LEU A 40 -9.59 -9.92 -10.25
CA LEU A 40 -10.14 -10.92 -9.34
C LEU A 40 -9.23 -12.16 -9.23
N GLN A 41 -8.68 -12.64 -10.34
CA GLN A 41 -7.72 -13.74 -10.33
C GLN A 41 -6.41 -13.34 -9.61
N GLN A 42 -5.91 -12.12 -9.85
CA GLN A 42 -4.72 -11.59 -9.17
C GLN A 42 -4.94 -11.51 -7.65
N ALA A 43 -6.13 -11.07 -7.21
CA ALA A 43 -6.51 -11.02 -5.80
C ALA A 43 -6.49 -12.41 -5.13
N GLN A 44 -6.99 -13.44 -5.82
CA GLN A 44 -6.94 -14.82 -5.35
C GLN A 44 -5.50 -15.32 -5.22
N GLN A 45 -4.63 -15.00 -6.18
CA GLN A 45 -3.22 -15.38 -6.14
C GLN A 45 -2.48 -14.67 -4.99
N ALA A 46 -2.76 -13.38 -4.75
CA ALA A 46 -2.20 -12.65 -3.60
C ALA A 46 -2.63 -13.30 -2.28
N ALA A 47 -3.90 -13.69 -2.14
CA ALA A 47 -4.39 -14.38 -0.96
C ALA A 47 -3.64 -15.71 -0.71
N LEU A 48 -3.34 -16.48 -1.77
CA LEU A 48 -2.54 -17.69 -1.66
C LEU A 48 -1.10 -17.41 -1.23
N GLN A 49 -0.46 -16.35 -1.74
CA GLN A 49 0.89 -15.95 -1.32
C GLN A 49 0.95 -15.59 0.16
N LEU A 50 -0.10 -14.95 0.67
CA LEU A 50 -0.22 -14.49 2.06
C LEU A 50 -0.77 -15.58 3.01
N GLN A 51 -1.17 -16.75 2.52
CA GLN A 51 -1.85 -17.77 3.31
C GLN A 51 -1.05 -18.29 4.52
N HIS A 52 0.28 -18.17 4.48
CA HIS A 52 1.17 -18.58 5.56
C HIS A 52 1.13 -17.62 6.77
N LEU A 53 0.65 -16.39 6.59
CA LEU A 53 0.55 -15.40 7.66
C LEU A 53 -0.58 -15.78 8.62
N ASN A 54 -0.30 -15.73 9.92
CA ASN A 54 -1.28 -16.01 10.97
C ASN A 54 -1.33 -14.84 11.96
N ASN A 55 -2.47 -14.64 12.60
CA ASN A 55 -2.68 -13.59 13.60
C ASN A 55 -2.35 -12.17 13.09
N VAL A 56 -2.70 -11.88 11.84
CA VAL A 56 -2.49 -10.58 11.22
C VAL A 56 -3.75 -9.75 11.23
N HIS A 57 -3.61 -8.43 11.37
CA HIS A 57 -4.67 -7.49 11.08
C HIS A 57 -4.78 -7.30 9.57
N ILE A 58 -5.99 -7.02 9.10
CA ILE A 58 -6.25 -6.78 7.67
C ILE A 58 -6.86 -5.39 7.53
N ILE A 59 -6.22 -4.56 6.73
CA ILE A 59 -6.62 -3.17 6.46
C ILE A 59 -6.84 -3.00 4.96
N SER A 60 -7.86 -2.24 4.59
CA SER A 60 -8.11 -1.84 3.20
C SER A 60 -8.36 -0.35 3.07
N SER A 61 -7.89 0.22 1.97
CA SER A 61 -8.38 1.49 1.45
C SER A 61 -9.91 1.43 1.25
N PRO A 62 -10.63 2.55 1.38
CA PRO A 62 -12.07 2.61 1.12
C PRO A 62 -12.46 2.38 -0.36
N LEU A 63 -11.49 2.40 -1.29
CA LEU A 63 -11.79 2.22 -2.71
C LEU A 63 -12.10 0.76 -3.05
N LEU A 64 -13.14 0.55 -3.86
CA LEU A 64 -13.74 -0.76 -4.12
C LEU A 64 -12.71 -1.80 -4.58
N ARG A 65 -11.80 -1.44 -5.48
CA ARG A 65 -10.75 -2.34 -5.99
C ARG A 65 -9.82 -2.88 -4.89
N CYS A 66 -9.55 -2.08 -3.85
CA CYS A 66 -8.75 -2.54 -2.70
C CYS A 66 -9.55 -3.50 -1.82
N GLN A 67 -10.81 -3.20 -1.55
CA GLN A 67 -11.69 -4.07 -0.77
C GLN A 67 -11.87 -5.42 -1.46
N GLN A 68 -12.10 -5.41 -2.78
CA GLN A 68 -12.21 -6.64 -3.57
C GLN A 68 -10.89 -7.42 -3.64
N THR A 69 -9.75 -6.74 -3.58
CA THR A 69 -8.44 -7.41 -3.49
C THR A 69 -8.23 -8.03 -2.11
N ALA A 70 -8.72 -7.40 -1.05
CA ALA A 70 -8.61 -7.89 0.33
C ALA A 70 -9.52 -9.09 0.60
N GLN A 71 -10.70 -9.14 -0.04
CA GLN A 71 -11.76 -10.09 0.28
C GLN A 71 -11.32 -11.57 0.26
N PRO A 72 -10.63 -12.09 -0.78
CA PRO A 72 -10.19 -13.50 -0.78
C PRO A 72 -9.28 -13.86 0.39
N PHE A 73 -8.39 -12.94 0.81
CA PHE A 73 -7.52 -13.18 1.95
C PHE A 73 -8.29 -13.13 3.28
N ALA A 74 -9.18 -12.16 3.43
CA ALA A 74 -10.06 -12.02 4.60
C ALA A 74 -10.94 -13.26 4.81
N ASP A 75 -11.53 -13.77 3.71
CA ASP A 75 -12.35 -15.00 3.71
C ASP A 75 -11.50 -16.22 4.12
N ALA A 76 -10.33 -16.38 3.52
CA ALA A 76 -9.41 -17.50 3.81
C ALA A 76 -8.93 -17.49 5.28
N LYS A 77 -8.84 -16.30 5.91
CA LYS A 77 -8.47 -16.13 7.32
C LYS A 77 -9.68 -16.13 8.27
N ASN A 78 -10.89 -16.11 7.75
CA ASN A 78 -12.11 -15.89 8.52
C ASN A 78 -11.98 -14.65 9.45
N THR A 79 -11.37 -13.57 8.92
CA THR A 79 -11.06 -12.34 9.64
C THR A 79 -11.50 -11.15 8.79
N PRO A 80 -12.39 -10.27 9.28
CA PRO A 80 -12.79 -9.10 8.52
C PRO A 80 -11.63 -8.10 8.38
N PHE A 81 -11.64 -7.31 7.31
CA PHE A 81 -10.74 -6.17 7.18
C PHE A 81 -11.41 -4.89 7.68
N SER A 82 -10.60 -3.97 8.21
CA SER A 82 -11.02 -2.60 8.55
C SER A 82 -10.69 -1.63 7.43
N ILE A 83 -11.53 -0.58 7.27
CA ILE A 83 -11.36 0.44 6.25
C ILE A 83 -10.60 1.63 6.83
N HIS A 84 -9.53 2.04 6.16
CA HIS A 84 -8.69 3.16 6.58
C HIS A 84 -8.41 4.12 5.41
N PRO A 85 -8.94 5.36 5.48
CA PRO A 85 -8.70 6.39 4.46
C PRO A 85 -7.22 6.77 4.30
N GLU A 86 -6.42 6.60 5.34
CA GLU A 86 -4.99 6.94 5.38
C GLU A 86 -4.15 6.17 4.36
N VAL A 87 -4.65 5.02 3.90
CA VAL A 87 -3.99 4.20 2.87
C VAL A 87 -4.67 4.30 1.50
N SER A 88 -5.47 5.36 1.29
CA SER A 88 -6.08 5.67 0.00
C SER A 88 -5.05 6.15 -1.02
N GLU A 89 -5.46 6.14 -2.31
CA GLU A 89 -4.63 6.69 -3.38
C GLU A 89 -4.48 8.20 -3.24
N ILE A 90 -3.40 8.75 -3.79
CA ILE A 90 -3.11 10.18 -3.80
C ILE A 90 -4.35 10.99 -4.22
N PRO A 91 -4.72 12.04 -3.46
CA PRO A 91 -5.87 12.87 -3.80
C PRO A 91 -5.62 13.64 -5.10
N THR A 92 -6.69 13.82 -5.88
CA THR A 92 -6.64 14.69 -7.05
C THR A 92 -6.69 16.14 -6.58
N PRO A 93 -5.83 17.05 -7.11
CA PRO A 93 -5.94 18.48 -6.80
C PRO A 93 -7.31 19.03 -7.16
N SER A 94 -7.82 19.96 -6.38
CA SER A 94 -9.15 20.55 -6.58
C SER A 94 -9.33 21.31 -7.91
N ASN A 95 -8.22 21.74 -8.51
CA ASN A 95 -8.19 22.42 -9.81
C ASN A 95 -8.01 21.47 -11.01
N VAL A 96 -7.95 20.15 -10.79
CA VAL A 96 -7.83 19.13 -11.83
C VAL A 96 -9.19 18.45 -12.00
N ALA A 97 -9.76 18.59 -13.19
CA ALA A 97 -11.01 17.92 -13.54
C ALA A 97 -10.83 16.39 -13.55
N PHE A 98 -11.91 15.66 -13.30
CA PHE A 98 -11.87 14.20 -13.19
C PHE A 98 -11.27 13.54 -14.45
N GLU A 99 -11.63 14.01 -15.62
CA GLU A 99 -11.14 13.50 -16.92
C GLU A 99 -9.64 13.78 -17.13
N GLN A 100 -9.08 14.76 -16.41
CA GLN A 100 -7.67 15.13 -16.46
C GLN A 100 -6.82 14.44 -15.39
N ARG A 101 -7.44 13.64 -14.53
CA ARG A 101 -6.73 12.95 -13.44
C ARG A 101 -5.63 12.02 -13.95
N GLY A 102 -5.89 11.25 -14.98
CA GLY A 102 -4.92 10.32 -15.57
C GLY A 102 -3.66 11.04 -16.09
N PRO A 103 -3.79 12.00 -17.01
CA PRO A 103 -2.66 12.80 -17.48
C PRO A 103 -1.93 13.54 -16.36
N TRP A 104 -2.66 14.12 -15.39
CA TRP A 104 -2.06 14.76 -14.23
C TRP A 104 -1.18 13.78 -13.44
N LEU A 105 -1.70 12.59 -13.15
CA LEU A 105 -0.97 11.61 -12.36
C LEU A 105 0.27 11.08 -13.09
N GLN A 106 0.21 10.88 -14.42
CA GLN A 106 1.37 10.52 -15.23
C GLN A 106 2.47 11.59 -15.14
N GLN A 107 2.09 12.86 -15.22
CA GLN A 107 3.04 13.96 -15.06
C GLN A 107 3.61 14.01 -13.62
N ALA A 108 2.76 13.84 -12.62
CA ALA A 108 3.16 13.85 -11.22
C ALA A 108 4.17 12.73 -10.91
N MET A 109 3.97 11.53 -11.43
CA MET A 109 4.88 10.39 -11.24
C MET A 109 6.29 10.61 -11.77
N ALA A 110 6.49 11.54 -12.70
CA ALA A 110 7.82 11.91 -13.20
C ALA A 110 8.54 12.93 -12.30
N GLY A 111 7.86 13.45 -11.26
CA GLY A 111 8.35 14.50 -10.39
C GLY A 111 8.57 14.07 -8.93
N THR A 112 8.62 15.06 -8.06
CA THR A 112 8.84 14.88 -6.63
C THR A 112 7.66 15.39 -5.82
N TRP A 113 7.53 14.93 -4.57
CA TRP A 113 6.51 15.38 -3.63
C TRP A 113 6.58 16.87 -3.39
N GLN A 114 7.78 17.44 -3.24
CA GLN A 114 7.98 18.88 -3.05
C GLN A 114 7.51 19.69 -4.28
N GLN A 115 7.74 19.20 -5.49
CA GLN A 115 7.26 19.86 -6.72
C GLN A 115 5.74 19.91 -6.82
N LEU A 116 5.04 18.90 -6.28
CA LEU A 116 3.58 18.88 -6.23
C LEU A 116 2.99 19.84 -5.18
N GLY A 117 3.74 20.19 -4.16
CA GLY A 117 3.34 21.11 -3.10
C GLY A 117 3.06 20.45 -1.75
N GLN A 118 2.92 21.29 -0.72
CA GLN A 118 2.90 20.88 0.68
C GLN A 118 1.81 19.84 0.99
N GLN A 119 0.62 19.99 0.44
CA GLN A 119 -0.48 19.03 0.66
C GLN A 119 -0.11 17.58 0.29
N PHE A 120 0.76 17.39 -0.70
CA PHE A 120 1.20 16.07 -1.14
C PHE A 120 2.38 15.54 -0.32
N VAL A 121 3.24 16.45 0.16
CA VAL A 121 4.24 16.13 1.19
C VAL A 121 3.55 15.66 2.47
N ASP A 122 2.48 16.34 2.88
CA ASP A 122 1.67 15.96 4.03
C ASP A 122 1.02 14.59 3.82
N TYR A 123 0.43 14.33 2.65
CA TYR A 123 -0.11 13.01 2.30
C TYR A 123 0.94 11.89 2.44
N LYS A 124 2.16 12.08 1.90
CA LYS A 124 3.26 11.11 2.05
C LYS A 124 3.56 10.84 3.53
N ASN A 125 3.64 11.91 4.33
CA ASN A 125 3.94 11.82 5.75
C ASN A 125 2.80 11.16 6.53
N ASP A 126 1.54 11.43 6.18
CA ASP A 126 0.36 10.85 6.83
C ASP A 126 0.30 9.34 6.59
N VAL A 127 0.57 8.86 5.37
CA VAL A 127 0.73 7.42 5.07
C VAL A 127 1.82 6.81 5.97
N GLY A 128 3.00 7.43 6.02
CA GLY A 128 4.13 6.95 6.82
C GLY A 128 3.81 6.90 8.31
N ASN A 129 3.22 7.95 8.85
CA ASN A 129 2.84 8.05 10.26
C ASN A 129 1.74 7.07 10.64
N PHE A 130 0.75 6.87 9.77
CA PHE A 130 -0.28 5.85 9.98
C PHE A 130 0.33 4.45 10.07
N ILE A 131 1.18 4.07 9.12
CA ILE A 131 1.84 2.76 9.14
C ILE A 131 2.70 2.58 10.40
N LYS A 132 3.42 3.62 10.82
CA LYS A 132 4.20 3.60 12.09
C LYS A 132 3.35 3.49 13.35
N SER A 133 2.06 3.76 13.29
CA SER A 133 1.14 3.61 14.41
C SER A 133 0.64 2.17 14.61
N LEU A 134 0.89 1.29 13.65
CA LEU A 134 0.45 -0.11 13.72
C LEU A 134 1.29 -0.89 14.74
N THR A 135 0.61 -1.68 15.56
CA THR A 135 1.24 -2.42 16.67
C THR A 135 1.23 -3.94 16.49
N HIS A 136 0.67 -4.42 15.37
CA HIS A 136 0.54 -5.84 15.07
C HIS A 136 0.94 -6.09 13.60
N ASP A 137 1.36 -7.30 13.31
CA ASP A 137 1.55 -7.73 11.93
C ASP A 137 0.29 -7.45 11.13
N THR A 138 0.42 -6.74 10.01
CA THR A 138 -0.72 -6.21 9.26
C THR A 138 -0.53 -6.38 7.75
N VAL A 139 -1.59 -6.84 7.10
CA VAL A 139 -1.70 -6.81 5.63
C VAL A 139 -2.56 -5.61 5.23
N VAL A 140 -2.03 -4.73 4.40
CA VAL A 140 -2.66 -3.46 3.99
C VAL A 140 -2.91 -3.47 2.49
N PHE A 141 -4.16 -3.49 2.08
CA PHE A 141 -4.56 -3.42 0.67
C PHE A 141 -4.73 -1.97 0.25
N SER A 142 -3.87 -1.52 -0.65
CA SER A 142 -3.68 -0.11 -0.97
C SER A 142 -3.39 0.11 -2.47
N HIS A 143 -2.73 1.19 -2.80
CA HIS A 143 -2.58 1.72 -4.15
C HIS A 143 -1.11 1.94 -4.51
N PHE A 144 -0.88 2.09 -5.81
CA PHE A 144 0.46 2.29 -6.38
C PHE A 144 1.20 3.49 -5.77
N ILE A 145 0.55 4.68 -5.73
CA ILE A 145 1.23 5.87 -5.20
C ILE A 145 1.33 5.82 -3.68
N ALA A 146 0.33 5.30 -2.98
CA ALA A 146 0.38 5.17 -1.52
C ALA A 146 1.56 4.28 -1.07
N ILE A 147 1.81 3.16 -1.76
CA ILE A 147 2.95 2.29 -1.46
C ILE A 147 4.26 2.98 -1.81
N ASN A 148 4.36 3.68 -2.96
CA ASN A 148 5.54 4.47 -3.31
C ASN A 148 5.78 5.62 -2.32
N ALA A 149 4.71 6.26 -1.80
CA ALA A 149 4.81 7.27 -0.75
C ALA A 149 5.48 6.69 0.52
N LEU A 150 5.06 5.50 0.94
CA LEU A 150 5.67 4.82 2.08
C LEU A 150 7.13 4.45 1.81
N ILE A 151 7.45 3.94 0.62
CA ILE A 151 8.85 3.66 0.24
C ILE A 151 9.67 4.96 0.32
N GLY A 152 9.16 6.07 -0.24
CA GLY A 152 9.82 7.37 -0.18
C GLY A 152 9.99 7.90 1.23
N PHE A 153 8.98 7.73 2.09
CA PHE A 153 9.03 8.10 3.51
C PHE A 153 10.14 7.35 4.25
N VAL A 154 10.25 6.05 4.04
CA VAL A 154 11.22 5.17 4.73
C VAL A 154 12.63 5.38 4.21
N THR A 155 12.80 5.58 2.90
CA THR A 155 14.11 5.71 2.25
C THR A 155 14.60 7.16 2.14
N ASN A 156 13.81 8.12 2.64
CA ASN A 156 14.06 9.56 2.48
C ASN A 156 14.25 9.98 1.01
N ASN A 157 13.47 9.36 0.13
CA ASN A 157 13.46 9.66 -1.31
C ASN A 157 12.23 10.50 -1.66
N ASP A 158 12.44 11.63 -2.34
CA ASP A 158 11.36 12.57 -2.66
C ASP A 158 10.66 12.31 -4.00
N ASN A 159 11.07 11.30 -4.78
CA ASN A 159 10.39 10.93 -6.02
C ASN A 159 9.00 10.33 -5.72
N LEU A 160 8.00 10.66 -6.55
CA LEU A 160 6.67 10.04 -6.43
C LEU A 160 6.69 8.56 -6.80
N MET A 161 7.42 8.21 -7.85
CA MET A 161 7.59 6.84 -8.31
C MET A 161 9.02 6.38 -8.04
N ILE A 162 9.15 5.41 -7.16
CA ILE A 162 10.44 4.80 -6.78
C ILE A 162 10.49 3.36 -7.30
N ALA A 163 9.39 2.64 -7.19
CA ALA A 163 9.24 1.26 -7.64
C ALA A 163 8.05 1.11 -8.59
N GLN A 164 8.23 0.35 -9.67
CA GLN A 164 7.16 0.01 -10.62
C GLN A 164 6.41 -1.24 -10.15
N LEU A 165 5.66 -1.10 -9.09
CA LEU A 165 4.93 -2.18 -8.44
C LEU A 165 3.87 -2.78 -9.36
N ASP A 166 3.87 -4.10 -9.54
CA ASP A 166 2.83 -4.80 -10.32
C ASP A 166 1.50 -4.90 -9.55
N ASN A 167 0.40 -5.16 -10.24
CA ASN A 167 -0.88 -5.44 -9.58
C ASN A 167 -0.75 -6.64 -8.64
N CYS A 168 -1.30 -6.52 -7.44
CA CYS A 168 -1.20 -7.50 -6.36
C CYS A 168 0.24 -7.81 -5.91
N SER A 169 1.24 -6.98 -6.26
CA SER A 169 2.56 -7.08 -5.65
C SER A 169 2.51 -6.80 -4.15
N ILE A 170 3.39 -7.44 -3.41
CA ILE A 170 3.46 -7.34 -1.96
C ILE A 170 4.78 -6.67 -1.59
N THR A 171 4.72 -5.47 -1.06
CA THR A 171 5.87 -4.72 -0.54
C THR A 171 5.93 -4.91 0.96
N THR A 172 7.08 -5.34 1.48
CA THR A 172 7.24 -5.70 2.90
C THR A 172 8.07 -4.66 3.63
N PHE A 173 7.57 -4.27 4.81
CA PHE A 173 8.28 -3.38 5.74
C PHE A 173 8.35 -4.04 7.12
N HIS A 174 9.37 -3.66 7.88
CA HIS A 174 9.50 -4.00 9.30
C HIS A 174 9.51 -2.74 10.15
N LEU A 175 8.72 -2.76 11.21
CA LEU A 175 8.69 -1.72 12.23
C LEU A 175 9.26 -2.29 13.54
N ASP A 176 10.36 -1.72 14.01
CA ASP A 176 10.99 -2.15 15.26
C ASP A 176 10.40 -1.46 16.50
N HIS A 177 10.82 -1.89 17.68
CA HIS A 177 10.37 -1.37 18.96
C HIS A 177 10.78 0.10 19.22
N ASN A 178 11.74 0.64 18.46
CA ASN A 178 12.13 2.05 18.49
C ASN A 178 11.32 2.90 17.50
N ASN A 179 10.27 2.32 16.93
CA ASN A 179 9.43 2.96 15.91
C ASN A 179 10.21 3.33 14.64
N HIS A 180 11.25 2.56 14.33
CA HIS A 180 12.01 2.69 13.08
C HIS A 180 11.44 1.73 12.05
N LEU A 181 10.92 2.29 10.94
CA LEU A 181 10.33 1.56 9.83
C LEU A 181 11.39 1.34 8.74
N THR A 182 11.55 0.10 8.28
CA THR A 182 12.51 -0.30 7.23
C THR A 182 11.80 -0.98 6.07
N LEU A 183 12.20 -0.67 4.85
CA LEU A 183 11.81 -1.40 3.65
C LEU A 183 12.62 -2.71 3.57
N VAL A 184 11.94 -3.84 3.43
CA VAL A 184 12.56 -5.17 3.33
C VAL A 184 12.59 -5.66 1.89
N ASP A 185 11.45 -5.56 1.20
CA ASP A 185 11.29 -6.03 -0.18
C ASP A 185 10.21 -5.23 -0.89
N THR A 186 10.43 -4.88 -2.14
CA THR A 186 9.44 -4.20 -3.00
C THR A 186 8.50 -5.15 -3.71
N GLY A 187 8.74 -6.47 -3.62
CA GLY A 187 7.96 -7.48 -4.34
C GLY A 187 8.14 -7.41 -5.86
N ASN A 188 7.21 -8.02 -6.59
CA ASN A 188 7.26 -8.04 -8.05
C ASN A 188 7.07 -6.65 -8.64
N GLN A 189 7.92 -6.32 -9.61
CA GLN A 189 7.84 -5.07 -10.35
C GLN A 189 7.22 -5.31 -11.73
N ALA A 190 6.36 -4.38 -12.16
CA ALA A 190 5.71 -4.46 -13.46
C ALA A 190 6.74 -4.31 -14.58
N ALA A 191 6.62 -5.17 -15.59
CA ALA A 191 7.38 -5.04 -16.84
C ALA A 191 6.79 -3.96 -17.76
N THR A 192 5.60 -3.44 -17.45
CA THR A 192 4.85 -2.50 -18.28
C THR A 192 4.47 -1.24 -17.51
N THR A 193 4.41 -0.13 -18.24
CA THR A 193 3.97 1.19 -17.76
C THR A 193 2.58 1.13 -17.13
N VAL A 194 2.39 1.84 -16.03
CA VAL A 194 1.08 2.09 -15.44
C VAL A 194 0.25 2.88 -16.45
N GLY A 195 -0.76 2.26 -17.01
CA GLY A 195 -1.74 2.87 -17.90
C GLY A 195 -2.91 3.46 -17.14
#